data_332e2887cc42b434b971ed9c71083ed4
#
_entry.id   332e2887cc42b434b971ed9c71083ed4
#
_cell.length_a   1.000
_cell.length_b   1.000
_cell.length_c   1.000
_cell.angle_alpha   90.00
_cell.angle_beta   90.00
_cell.angle_gamma   90.00
#
_symmetry.space_group_name_H-M   'P 1'
#
loop_
_entity.id
_entity.type
_entity.pdbx_description
1 polymer ?
#
loop_
_entity_poly.entity_id
_entity_poly.type
_entity_poly.pdbx_seq_one_letter_code
_entity_poly.pdbx_strand_id
1 'polypeptide(L)'
;MSPAPENPNEELLLSAVKKLAPLLNRIAFVGGCATGLLVTDPGAAPVRTTFDVDVIVELASTVGFALADGYLRQEEVQPSAAPIRATGDVDAIVGAASYGELIKLEEAMRGLGFRECVEEGAPRCRWVSGDLILDLMPTDPAILGFSNRWYRPALENAQKTRIGGYEIRVITAPYFLATKLEAFHGRGKNDFSSHDLEDIITVVDGRPELVDEVRLAPADLQKYLSDECGTLLSNREFLDALPGHLLFDAASQQRADLVLGRMNQLVLKG
;
A
#
# COMPACT_ATOMS: atom_id res chain seq x y z
N MET A 1 -28.01 5.67 -14.06
CA MET A 1 -26.72 5.66 -13.36
C MET A 1 -25.65 5.89 -14.43
N SER A 2 -24.88 6.97 -14.34
CA SER A 2 -23.72 7.15 -15.20
C SER A 2 -22.71 6.03 -14.91
N PRO A 3 -22.00 5.49 -15.91
CA PRO A 3 -20.94 4.53 -15.65
C PRO A 3 -19.86 5.18 -14.76
N ALA A 4 -19.22 4.36 -13.92
CA ALA A 4 -18.05 4.81 -13.17
C ALA A 4 -16.99 5.37 -14.15
N PRO A 5 -16.13 6.31 -13.70
CA PRO A 5 -15.06 6.81 -14.57
C PRO A 5 -14.18 5.64 -15.03
N GLU A 6 -13.75 5.71 -16.30
CA GLU A 6 -12.87 4.69 -16.89
C GLU A 6 -11.55 4.65 -16.12
N ASN A 7 -11.17 3.47 -15.63
CA ASN A 7 -9.93 3.30 -14.88
C ASN A 7 -8.78 2.99 -15.86
N PRO A 8 -7.87 3.94 -16.14
CA PRO A 8 -6.78 3.75 -17.11
C PRO A 8 -5.79 2.66 -16.67
N ASN A 9 -5.81 2.28 -15.40
CA ASN A 9 -4.89 1.27 -14.82
C ASN A 9 -5.51 -0.14 -14.82
N GLU A 10 -6.73 -0.33 -15.34
CA GLU A 10 -7.44 -1.62 -15.25
C GLU A 10 -6.72 -2.72 -16.03
N GLU A 11 -6.22 -2.44 -17.22
CA GLU A 11 -5.47 -3.42 -18.04
C GLU A 11 -4.16 -3.82 -17.37
N LEU A 12 -3.43 -2.85 -16.82
CA LEU A 12 -2.19 -3.09 -16.07
C LEU A 12 -2.45 -3.98 -14.86
N LEU A 13 -3.47 -3.61 -14.07
CA LEU A 13 -3.86 -4.36 -12.88
C LEU A 13 -4.32 -5.78 -13.24
N LEU A 14 -5.12 -5.94 -14.30
CA LEU A 14 -5.58 -7.25 -14.76
C LEU A 14 -4.41 -8.13 -15.24
N SER A 15 -3.41 -7.54 -15.90
CA SER A 15 -2.18 -8.24 -16.31
C SER A 15 -1.42 -8.77 -15.08
N ALA A 16 -1.26 -7.92 -14.06
CA ALA A 16 -0.64 -8.31 -12.80
C ALA A 16 -1.43 -9.42 -12.07
N VAL A 17 -2.75 -9.26 -11.96
CA VAL A 17 -3.65 -10.24 -11.32
C VAL A 17 -3.55 -11.60 -11.98
N LYS A 18 -3.59 -11.69 -13.30
CA LYS A 18 -3.43 -12.95 -14.04
C LYS A 18 -2.12 -13.63 -13.71
N LYS A 19 -1.04 -12.87 -13.66
CA LYS A 19 0.30 -13.40 -13.42
C LYS A 19 0.50 -13.81 -11.95
N LEU A 20 -0.06 -13.03 -11.02
CA LEU A 20 0.00 -13.27 -9.58
C LEU A 20 -1.09 -14.22 -9.07
N ALA A 21 -1.87 -14.87 -9.95
CA ALA A 21 -3.00 -15.71 -9.56
C ALA A 21 -2.70 -16.72 -8.42
N PRO A 22 -1.53 -17.40 -8.37
CA PRO A 22 -1.20 -18.31 -7.27
C PRO A 22 -0.94 -17.62 -5.92
N LEU A 23 -0.72 -16.30 -5.90
CA LEU A 23 -0.35 -15.53 -4.72
C LEU A 23 -1.47 -14.60 -4.22
N LEU A 24 -2.61 -14.50 -4.91
CA LEU A 24 -3.67 -13.52 -4.61
C LEU A 24 -4.23 -13.61 -3.19
N ASN A 25 -4.17 -14.79 -2.57
CA ASN A 25 -4.59 -14.99 -1.18
C ASN A 25 -3.60 -14.45 -0.13
N ARG A 26 -2.36 -14.18 -0.52
CA ARG A 26 -1.27 -13.70 0.35
C ARG A 26 -0.96 -12.23 0.19
N ILE A 27 -1.49 -11.57 -0.82
CA ILE A 27 -1.20 -10.19 -1.17
C ILE A 27 -2.43 -9.31 -1.09
N ALA A 28 -2.23 -8.00 -0.98
CA ALA A 28 -3.25 -7.00 -1.25
C ALA A 28 -2.67 -5.90 -2.16
N PHE A 29 -3.48 -5.45 -3.10
CA PHE A 29 -3.14 -4.36 -4.01
C PHE A 29 -3.23 -3.02 -3.28
N VAL A 30 -2.27 -2.15 -3.54
CA VAL A 30 -2.07 -0.84 -2.91
C VAL A 30 -1.51 0.13 -3.95
N GLY A 31 -1.17 1.35 -3.57
CA GLY A 31 -0.52 2.31 -4.45
C GLY A 31 -1.39 2.85 -5.58
N GLY A 32 -0.74 3.50 -6.54
CA GLY A 32 -1.41 4.22 -7.62
C GLY A 32 -2.32 3.34 -8.48
N CYS A 33 -1.96 2.08 -8.72
CA CYS A 33 -2.77 1.15 -9.51
C CYS A 33 -4.12 0.83 -8.86
N ALA A 34 -4.21 0.89 -7.51
CA ALA A 34 -5.43 0.62 -6.77
C ALA A 34 -6.35 1.84 -6.65
N THR A 35 -5.87 3.06 -6.92
CA THR A 35 -6.62 4.32 -6.77
C THR A 35 -7.96 4.27 -7.51
N GLY A 36 -7.95 3.79 -8.75
CA GLY A 36 -9.17 3.67 -9.56
C GLY A 36 -10.22 2.70 -9.03
N LEU A 37 -9.84 1.73 -8.19
CA LEU A 37 -10.77 0.82 -7.52
C LEU A 37 -11.41 1.45 -6.26
N LEU A 38 -10.86 2.56 -5.78
CA LEU A 38 -11.33 3.27 -4.60
C LEU A 38 -12.24 4.45 -4.93
N VAL A 39 -12.17 4.97 -6.16
CA VAL A 39 -13.03 6.07 -6.65
C VAL A 39 -14.40 5.52 -7.02
N THR A 40 -15.45 6.04 -6.39
CA THR A 40 -16.85 5.61 -6.58
C THR A 40 -17.75 6.72 -7.13
N ASP A 41 -17.33 7.99 -7.03
CA ASP A 41 -18.07 9.13 -7.58
C ASP A 41 -17.88 9.23 -9.11
N PRO A 42 -18.93 9.05 -9.93
CA PRO A 42 -18.82 9.18 -11.38
C PRO A 42 -18.52 10.61 -11.84
N GLY A 43 -18.65 11.60 -10.97
CA GLY A 43 -18.31 13.00 -11.26
C GLY A 43 -16.86 13.36 -10.91
N ALA A 44 -16.09 12.42 -10.35
CA ALA A 44 -14.67 12.64 -10.07
C ALA A 44 -13.85 12.66 -11.36
N ALA A 45 -12.69 13.34 -11.31
CA ALA A 45 -11.73 13.29 -12.39
C ALA A 45 -11.22 11.85 -12.61
N PRO A 46 -10.82 11.48 -13.84
CA PRO A 46 -10.12 10.24 -14.09
C PRO A 46 -8.86 10.14 -13.23
N VAL A 47 -8.58 8.94 -12.70
CA VAL A 47 -7.34 8.71 -11.96
C VAL A 47 -6.14 8.81 -12.90
N ARG A 48 -4.99 9.21 -12.37
CA ARG A 48 -3.75 9.24 -13.16
C ARG A 48 -3.34 7.83 -13.62
N THR A 49 -2.68 7.76 -14.76
CA THR A 49 -2.04 6.53 -15.22
C THR A 49 -0.80 6.23 -14.37
N THR A 50 -0.62 4.99 -13.98
CA THR A 50 0.61 4.49 -13.36
C THR A 50 1.29 3.44 -14.24
N PHE A 51 2.60 3.23 -14.04
CA PHE A 51 3.40 2.28 -14.81
C PHE A 51 3.79 1.04 -14.01
N ASP A 52 3.49 1.03 -12.72
CA ASP A 52 3.79 -0.05 -11.80
C ASP A 52 2.55 -0.50 -11.01
N VAL A 53 2.64 -1.71 -10.50
CA VAL A 53 1.65 -2.30 -9.61
C VAL A 53 2.31 -2.51 -8.26
N ASP A 54 1.72 -1.96 -7.22
CA ASP A 54 2.17 -2.13 -5.85
C ASP A 54 1.34 -3.21 -5.16
N VAL A 55 2.00 -4.15 -4.49
CA VAL A 55 1.35 -5.12 -3.61
C VAL A 55 2.07 -5.21 -2.28
N ILE A 56 1.30 -5.37 -1.20
CA ILE A 56 1.82 -5.74 0.12
C ILE A 56 1.62 -7.22 0.34
N VAL A 57 2.60 -7.86 0.97
CA VAL A 57 2.61 -9.30 1.23
C VAL A 57 2.97 -9.58 2.67
N GLU A 58 2.25 -10.52 3.28
CA GLU A 58 2.60 -11.07 4.58
C GLU A 58 3.61 -12.20 4.39
N LEU A 59 4.74 -12.07 5.07
CA LEU A 59 5.68 -13.15 5.26
C LEU A 59 5.36 -13.78 6.62
N ALA A 60 4.85 -15.02 6.61
CA ALA A 60 4.49 -15.71 7.83
C ALA A 60 5.73 -15.86 8.73
N SER A 61 5.70 -15.28 9.92
CA SER A 61 6.70 -15.56 10.92
C SER A 61 6.37 -16.95 11.52
N THR A 62 7.27 -17.89 11.36
CA THR A 62 7.16 -19.26 11.92
C THR A 62 7.12 -19.28 13.45
N VAL A 63 7.41 -18.18 14.10
CA VAL A 63 7.41 -18.04 15.56
C VAL A 63 5.99 -18.15 16.16
N GLY A 64 4.94 -17.81 15.43
CA GLY A 64 3.55 -17.95 15.89
C GLY A 64 3.07 -19.40 16.00
N PHE A 65 3.64 -20.33 15.24
CA PHE A 65 3.23 -21.75 15.24
C PHE A 65 3.91 -22.56 16.35
N ALA A 66 5.12 -22.18 16.77
CA ALA A 66 5.85 -22.91 17.82
C ALA A 66 5.27 -22.68 19.23
N LEU A 67 4.55 -21.58 19.45
CA LEU A 67 3.92 -21.29 20.75
C LEU A 67 2.53 -21.91 20.91
N ALA A 68 1.87 -22.31 19.81
CA ALA A 68 0.53 -22.90 19.88
C ALA A 68 0.54 -24.39 20.22
N ASP A 69 1.58 -25.14 19.86
CA ASP A 69 1.61 -26.60 20.00
C ASP A 69 2.57 -27.15 21.07
N GLY A 70 3.28 -26.32 21.84
CA GLY A 70 4.06 -26.76 23.01
C GLY A 70 5.18 -27.81 22.76
N TYR A 71 5.56 -28.05 21.51
CA TYR A 71 6.59 -28.99 21.12
C TYR A 71 7.68 -28.34 20.28
N LEU A 72 8.72 -27.87 20.94
CA LEU A 72 10.01 -27.65 20.30
C LEU A 72 10.64 -29.04 20.03
N ARG A 73 10.52 -29.54 18.81
CA ARG A 73 11.50 -30.55 18.36
C ARG A 73 12.78 -29.78 18.04
N GLN A 74 13.81 -30.03 18.84
CA GLN A 74 15.18 -29.71 18.45
C GLN A 74 15.52 -30.54 17.21
N GLU A 75 15.41 -29.97 16.03
CA GLU A 75 16.17 -30.50 14.91
C GLU A 75 17.60 -30.01 15.09
N GLU A 76 18.51 -30.98 15.25
CA GLU A 76 19.94 -30.77 15.34
C GLU A 76 20.45 -30.07 14.08
N VAL A 77 20.67 -28.76 14.17
CA VAL A 77 21.47 -28.03 13.20
C VAL A 77 22.93 -28.43 13.44
N GLN A 78 23.50 -29.23 12.54
CA GLN A 78 24.94 -29.53 12.59
C GLN A 78 25.73 -28.21 12.49
N PRO A 79 26.68 -27.96 13.39
CA PRO A 79 27.48 -26.75 13.39
C PRO A 79 28.53 -26.83 12.28
N SER A 80 28.38 -26.12 11.20
CA SER A 80 29.50 -25.75 10.34
C SER A 80 30.17 -24.51 10.90
N ALA A 81 31.44 -24.70 11.24
CA ALA A 81 32.37 -23.89 11.94
C ALA A 81 32.44 -22.40 11.55
N ALA A 82 32.02 -21.52 12.45
CA ALA A 82 32.73 -20.32 12.91
C ALA A 82 32.02 -19.82 14.16
N PRO A 83 32.70 -19.34 15.22
CA PRO A 83 32.05 -18.90 16.43
C PRO A 83 31.35 -17.56 16.14
N ILE A 84 30.04 -17.63 15.94
CA ILE A 84 29.19 -16.45 16.00
C ILE A 84 29.13 -16.05 17.48
N ARG A 85 29.68 -14.90 17.84
CA ARG A 85 29.48 -14.31 19.14
C ARG A 85 27.99 -14.20 19.41
N ALA A 86 27.53 -14.87 20.46
CA ALA A 86 26.17 -14.70 20.98
C ALA A 86 26.03 -13.26 21.48
N THR A 87 25.40 -12.42 20.67
CA THR A 87 24.72 -11.24 21.13
C THR A 87 23.27 -11.66 21.26
N GLY A 88 22.68 -11.54 22.47
CA GLY A 88 21.41 -12.12 22.84
C GLY A 88 20.25 -11.66 21.95
N ASP A 89 19.79 -12.53 21.02
CA ASP A 89 19.00 -12.00 19.93
C ASP A 89 17.91 -12.93 19.49
N VAL A 90 16.80 -12.78 20.20
CA VAL A 90 15.48 -13.17 19.72
C VAL A 90 15.20 -12.51 18.35
N ASP A 91 15.74 -11.33 18.10
CA ASP A 91 15.62 -10.61 16.82
C ASP A 91 16.29 -11.34 15.65
N ALA A 92 17.42 -12.01 15.86
CA ALA A 92 18.11 -12.80 14.83
C ALA A 92 17.29 -14.02 14.39
N ILE A 93 16.56 -14.66 15.31
CA ILE A 93 15.71 -15.83 15.02
C ILE A 93 14.45 -15.41 14.27
N VAL A 94 13.81 -14.31 14.66
CA VAL A 94 12.65 -13.75 13.97
C VAL A 94 13.05 -13.26 12.57
N GLY A 95 14.18 -12.60 12.44
CA GLY A 95 14.74 -12.19 11.15
C GLY A 95 15.05 -13.37 10.23
N ALA A 96 15.57 -14.48 10.75
CA ALA A 96 15.88 -15.68 9.97
C ALA A 96 14.63 -16.39 9.45
N ALA A 97 13.55 -16.44 10.22
CA ALA A 97 12.28 -17.02 9.78
C ALA A 97 11.60 -16.17 8.69
N SER A 98 11.55 -14.86 8.87
CA SER A 98 11.06 -13.92 7.86
C SER A 98 11.92 -13.97 6.59
N TYR A 99 13.22 -14.13 6.72
CA TYR A 99 14.14 -14.24 5.59
C TYR A 99 13.93 -15.54 4.80
N GLY A 100 13.68 -16.67 5.48
CA GLY A 100 13.37 -17.95 4.83
C GLY A 100 12.05 -17.89 4.01
N GLU A 101 11.04 -17.20 4.52
CA GLU A 101 9.80 -16.98 3.79
C GLU A 101 9.99 -16.01 2.60
N LEU A 102 10.88 -15.02 2.73
CA LEU A 102 11.25 -14.15 1.63
C LEU A 102 11.87 -14.95 0.48
N ILE A 103 12.84 -15.84 0.76
CA ILE A 103 13.47 -16.70 -0.27
C ILE A 103 12.40 -17.52 -1.01
N LYS A 104 11.46 -18.15 -0.30
CA LYS A 104 10.37 -18.90 -0.91
C LYS A 104 9.47 -18.03 -1.79
N LEU A 105 9.20 -16.80 -1.36
CA LEU A 105 8.42 -15.84 -2.13
C LEU A 105 9.17 -15.42 -3.39
N GLU A 106 10.46 -15.13 -3.30
CA GLU A 106 11.31 -14.82 -4.44
C GLU A 106 11.38 -15.97 -5.44
N GLU A 107 11.51 -17.22 -4.95
CA GLU A 107 11.46 -18.42 -5.81
C GLU A 107 10.10 -18.54 -6.50
N ALA A 108 9.00 -18.29 -5.80
CA ALA A 108 7.67 -18.28 -6.39
C ALA A 108 7.54 -17.17 -7.45
N MET A 109 8.07 -15.98 -7.19
CA MET A 109 8.08 -14.87 -8.16
C MET A 109 8.87 -15.22 -9.42
N ARG A 110 10.07 -15.83 -9.26
CA ARG A 110 10.87 -16.32 -10.40
C ARG A 110 10.13 -17.41 -11.17
N GLY A 111 9.43 -18.32 -10.47
CA GLY A 111 8.57 -19.35 -11.08
C GLY A 111 7.40 -18.76 -11.87
N LEU A 112 6.90 -17.59 -11.52
CA LEU A 112 5.88 -16.85 -12.27
C LEU A 112 6.47 -16.01 -13.43
N GLY A 113 7.79 -16.10 -13.66
CA GLY A 113 8.48 -15.40 -14.75
C GLY A 113 8.78 -13.93 -14.42
N PHE A 114 8.82 -13.56 -13.15
CA PHE A 114 9.37 -12.28 -12.72
C PHE A 114 10.88 -12.40 -12.46
N ARG A 115 11.57 -11.30 -12.61
CA ARG A 115 12.98 -11.12 -12.22
C ARG A 115 13.12 -9.84 -11.42
N GLU A 116 14.07 -9.81 -10.51
CA GLU A 116 14.43 -8.59 -9.78
C GLU A 116 14.88 -7.49 -10.74
N CYS A 117 14.47 -6.26 -10.49
CA CYS A 117 14.97 -5.11 -11.23
C CYS A 117 16.36 -4.73 -10.70
N VAL A 118 17.37 -4.81 -11.54
CA VAL A 118 18.77 -4.48 -11.20
C VAL A 118 19.22 -3.15 -11.79
N GLU A 119 18.29 -2.36 -12.31
CA GLU A 119 18.59 -1.03 -12.85
C GLU A 119 19.05 -0.08 -11.76
N GLU A 120 19.98 0.81 -12.09
CA GLU A 120 20.50 1.79 -11.16
C GLU A 120 19.37 2.69 -10.65
N GLY A 121 19.25 2.81 -9.32
CA GLY A 121 18.18 3.59 -8.69
C GLY A 121 16.84 2.89 -8.54
N ALA A 122 16.66 1.67 -9.05
CA ALA A 122 15.42 0.92 -8.85
C ALA A 122 15.20 0.56 -7.37
N PRO A 123 13.95 0.63 -6.86
CA PRO A 123 13.63 0.16 -5.52
C PRO A 123 13.96 -1.33 -5.35
N ARG A 124 14.44 -1.72 -4.16
CA ARG A 124 14.75 -3.14 -3.86
C ARG A 124 13.55 -4.08 -3.90
N CYS A 125 12.35 -3.53 -3.79
CA CYS A 125 11.09 -4.28 -3.89
C CYS A 125 10.63 -4.53 -5.33
N ARG A 126 11.35 -4.01 -6.34
CA ARG A 126 10.91 -4.00 -7.73
C ARG A 126 11.22 -5.29 -8.46
N TRP A 127 10.19 -5.85 -9.05
CA TRP A 127 10.21 -7.02 -9.93
C TRP A 127 9.68 -6.65 -11.31
N VAL A 128 10.19 -7.28 -12.34
CA VAL A 128 9.77 -7.03 -13.73
C VAL A 128 9.50 -8.33 -14.48
N SER A 129 8.50 -8.30 -15.36
CA SER A 129 8.17 -9.42 -16.23
C SER A 129 7.58 -8.92 -17.55
N GLY A 130 8.39 -8.88 -18.61
CA GLY A 130 8.07 -8.11 -19.83
C GLY A 130 7.92 -6.63 -19.46
N ASP A 131 6.81 -6.03 -19.87
CA ASP A 131 6.49 -4.63 -19.58
C ASP A 131 5.83 -4.41 -18.20
N LEU A 132 5.53 -5.51 -17.48
CA LEU A 132 4.92 -5.41 -16.17
C LEU A 132 5.98 -5.12 -15.11
N ILE A 133 5.82 -4.01 -14.41
CA ILE A 133 6.59 -3.60 -13.24
C ILE A 133 5.74 -3.86 -12.00
N LEU A 134 6.31 -4.53 -11.00
CA LEU A 134 5.66 -4.87 -9.75
C LEU A 134 6.55 -4.50 -8.58
N ASP A 135 6.06 -3.70 -7.66
CA ASP A 135 6.72 -3.42 -6.39
C ASP A 135 6.09 -4.29 -5.29
N LEU A 136 6.85 -5.28 -4.82
CA LEU A 136 6.45 -6.24 -3.81
C LEU A 136 6.97 -5.81 -2.45
N MET A 137 6.06 -5.31 -1.60
CA MET A 137 6.42 -4.71 -0.32
C MET A 137 6.04 -5.62 0.85
N PRO A 138 7.04 -6.20 1.56
CA PRO A 138 6.78 -6.97 2.78
C PRO A 138 6.28 -6.07 3.91
N THR A 139 5.45 -6.63 4.78
CA THR A 139 4.96 -5.92 5.96
C THR A 139 6.01 -5.80 7.07
N ASP A 140 7.11 -6.55 6.99
CA ASP A 140 8.21 -6.54 7.95
C ASP A 140 9.34 -5.61 7.48
N PRO A 141 9.65 -4.52 8.23
CA PRO A 141 10.71 -3.57 7.87
C PRO A 141 12.11 -4.18 7.86
N ALA A 142 12.36 -5.26 8.61
CA ALA A 142 13.67 -5.89 8.70
C ALA A 142 14.11 -6.50 7.36
N ILE A 143 13.17 -6.77 6.44
CA ILE A 143 13.44 -7.46 5.18
C ILE A 143 14.12 -6.56 4.15
N LEU A 144 13.56 -5.38 3.89
CA LEU A 144 14.07 -4.46 2.88
C LEU A 144 14.77 -3.22 3.46
N GLY A 145 14.79 -3.08 4.79
CA GLY A 145 15.33 -1.90 5.47
C GLY A 145 14.40 -0.68 5.43
N PHE A 146 13.21 -0.83 4.91
CA PHE A 146 12.14 0.18 4.93
C PHE A 146 10.79 -0.49 5.09
N SER A 147 9.84 0.21 5.67
CA SER A 147 8.45 -0.23 5.77
C SER A 147 7.54 0.99 5.93
N ASN A 148 6.26 0.72 5.71
CA ASN A 148 5.20 1.62 6.07
C ASN A 148 4.44 0.96 7.23
N ARG A 149 4.31 1.65 8.36
CA ARG A 149 3.66 1.10 9.56
C ARG A 149 2.22 0.64 9.33
N TRP A 150 1.58 1.13 8.27
CA TRP A 150 0.22 0.80 7.92
C TRP A 150 0.11 -0.43 6.99
N TYR A 151 1.22 -0.98 6.46
CA TYR A 151 1.13 -2.12 5.54
C TYR A 151 0.51 -3.36 6.19
N ARG A 152 0.93 -3.73 7.40
CA ARG A 152 0.37 -4.89 8.10
C ARG A 152 -1.12 -4.71 8.39
N PRO A 153 -1.59 -3.67 9.10
CA PRO A 153 -3.02 -3.48 9.34
C PRO A 153 -3.81 -3.26 8.04
N ALA A 154 -3.25 -2.65 7.01
CA ALA A 154 -3.89 -2.52 5.70
C ALA A 154 -4.13 -3.88 5.03
N LEU A 155 -3.14 -4.79 5.10
CA LEU A 155 -3.26 -6.15 4.57
C LEU A 155 -4.31 -6.97 5.34
N GLU A 156 -4.31 -6.89 6.68
CA GLU A 156 -5.29 -7.58 7.53
C GLU A 156 -6.72 -7.14 7.26
N ASN A 157 -6.93 -5.86 6.97
CA ASN A 157 -8.24 -5.25 6.71
C ASN A 157 -8.58 -5.10 5.22
N ALA A 158 -7.76 -5.66 4.32
CA ALA A 158 -8.00 -5.57 2.89
C ALA A 158 -9.31 -6.23 2.49
N GLN A 159 -10.07 -5.57 1.63
CA GLN A 159 -11.36 -6.02 1.16
C GLN A 159 -11.25 -6.79 -0.15
N LYS A 160 -12.13 -7.76 -0.33
CA LYS A 160 -12.24 -8.52 -1.56
C LYS A 160 -13.04 -7.75 -2.61
N THR A 161 -12.50 -7.69 -3.81
CA THR A 161 -13.19 -7.17 -4.99
C THR A 161 -12.90 -8.06 -6.19
N ARG A 162 -13.55 -7.80 -7.33
CA ARG A 162 -13.37 -8.58 -8.56
C ARG A 162 -12.89 -7.71 -9.70
N ILE A 163 -11.89 -8.23 -10.42
CA ILE A 163 -11.39 -7.66 -11.66
C ILE A 163 -11.16 -8.77 -12.68
N GLY A 164 -11.71 -8.63 -13.89
CA GLY A 164 -11.53 -9.62 -14.97
C GLY A 164 -11.88 -11.06 -14.59
N GLY A 165 -12.82 -11.26 -13.65
CA GLY A 165 -13.22 -12.59 -13.15
C GLY A 165 -12.39 -13.12 -11.97
N TYR A 166 -11.31 -12.47 -11.60
CA TYR A 166 -10.47 -12.83 -10.44
C TYR A 166 -10.97 -12.13 -9.18
N GLU A 167 -10.95 -12.84 -8.04
CA GLU A 167 -11.10 -12.24 -6.72
C GLU A 167 -9.75 -11.77 -6.23
N ILE A 168 -9.63 -10.49 -5.93
CA ILE A 168 -8.41 -9.86 -5.41
C ILE A 168 -8.69 -9.20 -4.06
N ARG A 169 -7.63 -8.91 -3.32
CA ARG A 169 -7.69 -8.10 -2.10
C ARG A 169 -7.13 -6.71 -2.39
N VAL A 170 -7.86 -5.67 -1.99
CA VAL A 170 -7.46 -4.27 -2.13
C VAL A 170 -7.56 -3.62 -0.76
N ILE A 171 -6.59 -2.79 -0.39
CA ILE A 171 -6.65 -2.06 0.88
C ILE A 171 -7.83 -1.09 0.87
N THR A 172 -8.42 -0.85 2.04
CA THR A 172 -9.54 0.09 2.17
C THR A 172 -9.07 1.53 2.02
N ALA A 173 -9.97 2.45 1.66
CA ALA A 173 -9.63 3.85 1.44
C ALA A 173 -8.99 4.53 2.67
N PRO A 174 -9.41 4.29 3.93
CA PRO A 174 -8.70 4.82 5.09
C PRO A 174 -7.24 4.37 5.18
N TYR A 175 -6.96 3.09 4.94
CA TYR A 175 -5.59 2.58 4.92
C TYR A 175 -4.80 3.06 3.71
N PHE A 176 -5.45 3.25 2.56
CA PHE A 176 -4.83 3.85 1.39
C PHE A 176 -4.32 5.26 1.71
N LEU A 177 -5.16 6.11 2.30
CA LEU A 177 -4.73 7.46 2.71
C LEU A 177 -3.54 7.37 3.67
N ALA A 178 -3.61 6.51 4.68
CA ALA A 178 -2.55 6.38 5.67
C ALA A 178 -1.22 5.90 5.04
N THR A 179 -1.26 4.93 4.13
CA THR A 179 -0.05 4.46 3.43
C THR A 179 0.55 5.52 2.52
N LYS A 180 -0.29 6.33 1.86
CA LYS A 180 0.14 7.43 1.00
C LYS A 180 0.70 8.62 1.79
N LEU A 181 0.12 8.95 2.94
CA LEU A 181 0.64 9.99 3.84
C LEU A 181 2.03 9.64 4.37
N GLU A 182 2.26 8.39 4.81
CA GLU A 182 3.60 7.92 5.20
C GLU A 182 4.60 8.01 4.02
N ALA A 183 4.17 7.68 2.80
CA ALA A 183 5.03 7.79 1.62
C ALA A 183 5.33 9.25 1.27
N PHE A 184 4.35 10.14 1.39
CA PHE A 184 4.47 11.58 1.19
C PHE A 184 5.51 12.19 2.15
N HIS A 185 5.46 11.84 3.45
CA HIS A 185 6.44 12.31 4.42
C HIS A 185 7.82 11.70 4.22
N GLY A 186 7.88 10.42 3.89
CA GLY A 186 9.14 9.68 3.73
C GLY A 186 9.84 10.02 2.42
N ARG A 187 9.56 9.26 1.37
CA ARG A 187 10.19 9.43 0.05
C ARG A 187 9.80 10.73 -0.65
N GLY A 188 8.57 11.19 -0.43
CA GLY A 188 8.02 12.44 -1.00
C GLY A 188 8.59 13.71 -0.38
N LYS A 189 9.25 13.63 0.78
CA LYS A 189 9.86 14.76 1.49
C LYS A 189 8.92 15.96 1.64
N ASN A 190 7.63 15.72 1.79
CA ASN A 190 6.56 16.72 1.84
C ASN A 190 6.45 17.59 0.57
N ASP A 191 6.77 17.04 -0.59
CA ASP A 191 6.59 17.72 -1.86
C ASP A 191 5.09 17.74 -2.23
N PHE A 192 4.49 18.92 -2.17
CA PHE A 192 3.08 19.12 -2.49
C PHE A 192 2.72 18.94 -3.98
N SER A 193 3.70 18.72 -4.86
CA SER A 193 3.48 18.31 -6.25
C SER A 193 3.60 16.79 -6.46
N SER A 194 3.82 16.03 -5.39
CA SER A 194 4.06 14.59 -5.47
C SER A 194 2.84 13.78 -5.91
N HIS A 195 3.07 12.68 -6.60
CA HIS A 195 2.02 11.73 -6.96
C HIS A 195 1.36 11.08 -5.74
N ASP A 196 2.04 10.99 -4.58
CA ASP A 196 1.43 10.47 -3.36
C ASP A 196 0.33 11.41 -2.87
N LEU A 197 0.54 12.73 -2.94
CA LEU A 197 -0.49 13.72 -2.60
C LEU A 197 -1.61 13.76 -3.65
N GLU A 198 -1.29 13.66 -4.93
CA GLU A 198 -2.27 13.56 -6.01
C GLU A 198 -3.23 12.39 -5.79
N ASP A 199 -2.70 11.21 -5.47
CA ASP A 199 -3.49 10.01 -5.18
C ASP A 199 -4.38 10.18 -3.93
N ILE A 200 -3.89 10.86 -2.87
CA ILE A 200 -4.68 11.20 -1.68
C ILE A 200 -5.86 12.10 -2.07
N ILE A 201 -5.60 13.19 -2.79
CA ILE A 201 -6.62 14.14 -3.22
C ILE A 201 -7.64 13.45 -4.11
N THR A 202 -7.20 12.60 -5.03
CA THR A 202 -8.08 11.84 -5.93
C THR A 202 -9.05 10.95 -5.15
N VAL A 203 -8.59 10.24 -4.11
CA VAL A 203 -9.48 9.40 -3.30
C VAL A 203 -10.38 10.25 -2.40
N VAL A 204 -9.88 11.33 -1.80
CA VAL A 204 -10.71 12.26 -1.01
C VAL A 204 -11.80 12.89 -1.89
N ASP A 205 -11.47 13.27 -3.12
CA ASP A 205 -12.42 13.82 -4.08
C ASP A 205 -13.42 12.78 -4.58
N GLY A 206 -12.93 11.62 -4.96
CA GLY A 206 -13.69 10.60 -5.69
C GLY A 206 -14.40 9.55 -4.85
N ARG A 207 -14.30 9.61 -3.50
CA ARG A 207 -14.95 8.65 -2.60
C ARG A 207 -15.86 9.32 -1.57
N PRO A 208 -17.15 9.48 -1.89
CA PRO A 208 -18.12 10.09 -0.97
C PRO A 208 -18.21 9.38 0.38
N GLU A 209 -18.01 8.07 0.43
CA GLU A 209 -18.13 7.21 1.60
C GLU A 209 -16.93 7.34 2.55
N LEU A 210 -15.83 7.97 2.14
CA LEU A 210 -14.57 8.02 2.86
C LEU A 210 -14.70 8.48 4.32
N VAL A 211 -15.49 9.53 4.56
CA VAL A 211 -15.64 10.08 5.92
C VAL A 211 -16.28 9.07 6.85
N ASP A 212 -17.29 8.36 6.39
CA ASP A 212 -17.96 7.33 7.22
C ASP A 212 -17.08 6.10 7.39
N GLU A 213 -16.31 5.71 6.37
CA GLU A 213 -15.34 4.62 6.46
C GLU A 213 -14.24 4.93 7.48
N VAL A 214 -13.73 6.17 7.51
CA VAL A 214 -12.73 6.58 8.51
C VAL A 214 -13.33 6.56 9.93
N ARG A 215 -14.58 6.97 10.10
CA ARG A 215 -15.27 6.90 11.41
C ARG A 215 -15.44 5.48 11.93
N LEU A 216 -15.52 4.50 11.04
CA LEU A 216 -15.62 3.08 11.37
C LEU A 216 -14.26 2.38 11.49
N ALA A 217 -13.18 3.04 11.13
CA ALA A 217 -11.83 2.51 11.19
C ALA A 217 -11.33 2.39 12.65
N PRO A 218 -10.24 1.63 12.92
CA PRO A 218 -9.61 1.59 14.23
C PRO A 218 -9.20 3.00 14.74
N ALA A 219 -9.27 3.20 16.06
CA ALA A 219 -9.08 4.51 16.68
C ALA A 219 -7.70 5.14 16.41
N ASP A 220 -6.66 4.32 16.31
CA ASP A 220 -5.30 4.75 15.96
C ASP A 220 -5.21 5.28 14.53
N LEU A 221 -5.91 4.64 13.59
CA LEU A 221 -5.99 5.09 12.20
C LEU A 221 -6.82 6.37 12.09
N GLN A 222 -7.97 6.44 12.79
CA GLN A 222 -8.78 7.67 12.85
C GLN A 222 -7.95 8.85 13.36
N LYS A 223 -7.24 8.64 14.49
CA LYS A 223 -6.40 9.69 15.08
C LYS A 223 -5.30 10.13 14.11
N TYR A 224 -4.61 9.18 13.48
CA TYR A 224 -3.56 9.48 12.52
C TYR A 224 -4.08 10.31 11.35
N LEU A 225 -5.17 9.87 10.71
CA LEU A 225 -5.75 10.61 9.58
C LEU A 225 -6.27 11.99 9.99
N SER A 226 -6.80 12.12 11.21
CA SER A 226 -7.22 13.40 11.76
C SER A 226 -6.04 14.36 11.94
N ASP A 227 -4.96 13.90 12.56
CA ASP A 227 -3.77 14.72 12.81
C ASP A 227 -3.13 15.18 11.49
N GLU A 228 -3.04 14.28 10.50
CA GLU A 228 -2.49 14.57 9.19
C GLU A 228 -3.37 15.54 8.39
N CYS A 229 -4.67 15.31 8.35
CA CYS A 229 -5.60 16.23 7.69
C CYS A 229 -5.55 17.62 8.35
N GLY A 230 -5.50 17.70 9.67
CA GLY A 230 -5.37 18.96 10.42
C GLY A 230 -4.09 19.70 10.08
N THR A 231 -2.98 18.97 9.94
CA THR A 231 -1.67 19.52 9.55
C THR A 231 -1.72 20.07 8.13
N LEU A 232 -2.23 19.29 7.16
CA LEU A 232 -2.38 19.74 5.76
C LEU A 232 -3.30 20.97 5.64
N LEU A 233 -4.46 20.94 6.28
CA LEU A 233 -5.41 22.05 6.23
C LEU A 233 -4.87 23.34 6.88
N SER A 234 -3.90 23.23 7.77
CA SER A 234 -3.22 24.38 8.40
C SER A 234 -2.02 24.89 7.59
N ASN A 235 -1.60 24.14 6.55
CA ASN A 235 -0.44 24.48 5.74
C ASN A 235 -0.86 25.27 4.49
N ARG A 236 -0.34 26.50 4.37
CA ARG A 236 -0.66 27.38 3.24
C ARG A 236 -0.15 26.83 1.90
N GLU A 237 1.03 26.20 1.89
CA GLU A 237 1.59 25.64 0.65
C GLU A 237 0.72 24.49 0.11
N PHE A 238 0.14 23.67 1.01
CA PHE A 238 -0.85 22.66 0.63
C PHE A 238 -2.10 23.29 0.02
N LEU A 239 -2.64 24.32 0.69
CA LEU A 239 -3.86 24.99 0.20
C LEU A 239 -3.64 25.66 -1.17
N ASP A 240 -2.46 26.23 -1.39
CA ASP A 240 -2.08 26.84 -2.66
C ASP A 240 -1.82 25.77 -3.76
N ALA A 241 -1.36 24.57 -3.39
CA ALA A 241 -1.08 23.47 -4.33
C ALA A 241 -2.33 22.64 -4.71
N LEU A 242 -3.31 22.54 -3.81
CA LEU A 242 -4.50 21.68 -3.97
C LEU A 242 -5.21 21.86 -5.34
N PRO A 243 -5.49 23.08 -5.84
CA PRO A 243 -6.12 23.25 -7.15
C PRO A 243 -5.31 22.66 -8.31
N GLY A 244 -3.98 22.56 -8.18
CA GLY A 244 -3.09 21.97 -9.18
C GLY A 244 -3.24 20.46 -9.34
N HIS A 245 -3.84 19.78 -8.36
CA HIS A 245 -4.14 18.33 -8.41
C HIS A 245 -5.54 18.03 -9.00
N LEU A 246 -6.31 19.06 -9.35
CA LEU A 246 -7.61 18.91 -9.97
C LEU A 246 -7.51 19.34 -11.45
N LEU A 247 -8.42 18.84 -12.31
CA LEU A 247 -8.46 19.28 -13.69
C LEU A 247 -8.74 20.80 -13.78
N PHE A 248 -8.18 21.44 -14.80
CA PHE A 248 -8.24 22.91 -14.95
C PHE A 248 -9.59 23.45 -15.42
N ASP A 249 -10.59 22.60 -15.68
CA ASP A 249 -11.93 23.06 -15.99
C ASP A 249 -12.67 23.60 -14.75
N ALA A 250 -13.65 24.50 -14.97
CA ALA A 250 -14.34 25.20 -13.90
C ALA A 250 -15.09 24.25 -12.93
N ALA A 251 -15.62 23.13 -13.42
CA ALA A 251 -16.35 22.18 -12.59
C ALA A 251 -15.40 21.42 -11.66
N SER A 252 -14.27 20.97 -12.19
CA SER A 252 -13.24 20.30 -11.41
C SER A 252 -12.61 21.24 -10.38
N GLN A 253 -12.37 22.49 -10.70
CA GLN A 253 -11.82 23.47 -9.76
C GLN A 253 -12.78 23.76 -8.59
N GLN A 254 -14.10 23.73 -8.79
CA GLN A 254 -15.09 23.83 -7.70
C GLN A 254 -15.04 22.65 -6.74
N ARG A 255 -14.49 21.51 -7.14
CA ARG A 255 -14.32 20.33 -6.26
C ARG A 255 -13.23 20.54 -5.21
N ALA A 256 -12.38 21.58 -5.31
CA ALA A 256 -11.44 21.93 -4.25
C ALA A 256 -12.14 22.16 -2.91
N ASP A 257 -13.27 22.86 -2.90
CA ASP A 257 -14.08 23.08 -1.70
C ASP A 257 -14.65 21.75 -1.14
N LEU A 258 -15.02 20.82 -2.01
CA LEU A 258 -15.48 19.49 -1.63
C LEU A 258 -14.35 18.69 -0.93
N VAL A 259 -13.14 18.70 -1.51
CA VAL A 259 -11.96 18.04 -0.93
C VAL A 259 -11.66 18.63 0.45
N LEU A 260 -11.55 19.97 0.56
CA LEU A 260 -11.30 20.64 1.83
C LEU A 260 -12.41 20.35 2.85
N GLY A 261 -13.67 20.34 2.42
CA GLY A 261 -14.81 19.99 3.26
C GLY A 261 -14.75 18.58 3.81
N ARG A 262 -14.39 17.59 2.97
CA ARG A 262 -14.20 16.19 3.40
C ARG A 262 -13.02 16.05 4.34
N MET A 263 -11.86 16.62 4.00
CA MET A 263 -10.70 16.61 4.89
C MET A 263 -11.02 17.22 6.28
N ASN A 264 -11.77 18.31 6.29
CA ASN A 264 -12.20 18.94 7.54
C ASN A 264 -13.12 18.04 8.39
N GLN A 265 -13.92 17.19 7.74
CA GLN A 265 -14.77 16.21 8.42
C GLN A 265 -13.99 15.01 8.98
N LEU A 266 -12.76 14.79 8.51
CA LEU A 266 -11.83 13.77 9.05
C LEU A 266 -11.13 14.27 10.30
N VAL A 267 -11.02 15.58 10.52
CA VAL A 267 -10.41 16.15 11.72
C VAL A 267 -11.33 15.92 12.91
N LEU A 268 -10.84 15.17 13.90
CA LEU A 268 -11.58 14.94 15.14
C LEU A 268 -11.72 16.25 15.91
N LYS A 269 -12.96 16.63 16.21
CA LYS A 269 -13.22 17.75 17.09
C LYS A 269 -12.94 17.29 18.51
N GLY A 270 -11.96 17.92 19.15
CA GLY A 270 -11.62 17.72 20.55
C GLY A 270 -12.78 18.08 21.51
#